data_e80960c0dd24f0f262644867d85b5fd6
#
_entry.id   e80960c0dd24f0f262644867d85b5fd6
#
_cell.length_a   1.000
_cell.length_b   1.000
_cell.length_c   1.000
_cell.angle_alpha   90.00
_cell.angle_beta   90.00
_cell.angle_gamma   90.00
#
_symmetry.space_group_name_H-M   'P 1'
#
loop_
_entity.id
_entity.type
_entity.pdbx_description
1 polymer ?
#
loop_
_entity_poly.entity_id
_entity_poly.type
_entity_poly.pdbx_seq_one_letter_code
_entity_poly.pdbx_strand_id
1 'polypeptide(L)'
;MYIIRNCFLIDGLADEGVDHAMVAVDEGRVCYAGRETAEALEMYRGWEMEDAGGRTVMPGMIDAHVHLCMNGEPDNFRNMIMENAGLAVIHGVKRAQEDLKAGFTTIRCCGEKGEIDMDIRQAVQEGTIAGPRILASGKALTITGGHGDMFSHSAMEADWIAEVCDGEDEVRKCARKRIKRRADNIKLMATGGGMSPGPATVAQLNIAEMAAAVQEAVKNGICTAAHCIGEEGCFNAVEAGVRTIEHGTFLNEETIRRMSEKGTFLMSTLCAFRTIKYGATAGVPEEHLKKVEMFAQHHYVNLHKALEAGVKVGVGTDTGTPFNYHGENAYELECLTDNGMTPMEAIKAATSVNAEALLQEDIGSLEPGKTADMLLVDGNPLLDITILQDKERIRKVYRDGSAVVDRDKGIMPAF
;
A
#
# COMPACT_ATOMS: atom_id res chain seq x y z
N MET A 1 -26.26 13.10 4.58
CA MET A 1 -26.00 14.30 3.73
C MET A 1 -25.29 15.35 4.55
N TYR A 2 -24.09 15.74 4.17
CA TYR A 2 -23.33 16.81 4.83
C TYR A 2 -22.40 17.52 3.85
N ILE A 3 -21.93 18.71 4.25
CA ILE A 3 -20.98 19.54 3.50
C ILE A 3 -19.81 19.86 4.41
N ILE A 4 -18.58 19.70 3.93
CA ILE A 4 -17.38 20.27 4.53
C ILE A 4 -17.07 21.52 3.68
N ARG A 5 -17.12 22.70 4.30
CA ARG A 5 -16.92 23.97 3.61
C ARG A 5 -15.68 24.71 4.11
N ASN A 6 -15.31 25.80 3.39
CA ASN A 6 -14.17 26.65 3.77
C ASN A 6 -12.90 25.82 3.95
N CYS A 7 -12.61 24.90 3.03
CA CYS A 7 -11.42 24.08 3.03
C CYS A 7 -10.44 24.47 1.91
N PHE A 8 -9.19 24.06 2.05
CA PHE A 8 -8.27 23.87 0.96
C PHE A 8 -8.47 22.48 0.39
N LEU A 9 -8.81 22.35 -0.88
CA LEU A 9 -9.14 21.06 -1.50
C LEU A 9 -7.98 20.55 -2.34
N ILE A 10 -7.57 19.32 -2.09
CA ILE A 10 -6.76 18.49 -2.97
C ILE A 10 -7.67 17.36 -3.46
N ASP A 11 -8.00 17.32 -4.74
CA ASP A 11 -8.96 16.35 -5.28
C ASP A 11 -8.35 14.99 -5.65
N GLY A 12 -7.01 14.91 -5.65
CA GLY A 12 -6.25 13.70 -6.03
C GLY A 12 -5.96 13.58 -7.53
N LEU A 13 -6.40 14.53 -8.37
CA LEU A 13 -6.22 14.51 -9.83
C LEU A 13 -5.55 15.77 -10.38
N ALA A 14 -5.98 16.95 -9.95
CA ALA A 14 -5.43 18.22 -10.40
C ALA A 14 -3.98 18.40 -9.91
N ASP A 15 -3.22 19.23 -10.63
CA ASP A 15 -1.84 19.56 -10.25
C ASP A 15 -1.77 20.66 -9.18
N GLU A 16 -2.88 21.31 -8.91
CA GLU A 16 -3.01 22.40 -7.93
C GLU A 16 -4.19 22.17 -7.00
N GLY A 17 -4.07 22.61 -5.74
CA GLY A 17 -5.18 22.63 -4.80
C GLY A 17 -6.10 23.83 -5.02
N VAL A 18 -7.32 23.76 -4.48
CA VAL A 18 -8.36 24.80 -4.61
C VAL A 18 -8.62 25.44 -3.25
N ASP A 19 -8.32 26.75 -3.14
CA ASP A 19 -8.69 27.55 -1.96
C ASP A 19 -10.19 27.81 -1.90
N HIS A 20 -10.70 28.01 -0.69
CA HIS A 20 -12.11 28.30 -0.43
C HIS A 20 -13.02 27.32 -1.15
N ALA A 21 -12.75 26.04 -0.92
CA ALA A 21 -13.51 24.94 -1.51
C ALA A 21 -14.53 24.34 -0.54
N MET A 22 -15.38 23.49 -1.09
CA MET A 22 -16.32 22.67 -0.34
C MET A 22 -16.41 21.27 -0.95
N VAL A 23 -16.73 20.30 -0.10
CA VAL A 23 -17.06 18.93 -0.51
C VAL A 23 -18.43 18.58 0.05
N ALA A 24 -19.35 18.13 -0.81
CA ALA A 24 -20.67 17.65 -0.43
C ALA A 24 -20.73 16.12 -0.56
N VAL A 25 -21.28 15.45 0.46
CA VAL A 25 -21.34 13.99 0.54
C VAL A 25 -22.75 13.52 0.86
N ASP A 26 -23.23 12.56 0.08
CA ASP A 26 -24.49 11.86 0.30
C ASP A 26 -24.32 10.35 0.13
N GLU A 27 -24.94 9.57 1.00
CA GLU A 27 -24.91 8.10 0.98
C GLU A 27 -23.49 7.51 0.77
N GLY A 28 -22.48 8.16 1.40
CA GLY A 28 -21.09 7.72 1.29
C GLY A 28 -20.38 8.08 0.00
N ARG A 29 -21.03 8.86 -0.87
CA ARG A 29 -20.49 9.30 -2.17
C ARG A 29 -20.26 10.80 -2.21
N VAL A 30 -19.20 11.22 -2.89
CA VAL A 30 -18.95 12.62 -3.22
C VAL A 30 -20.02 13.08 -4.23
N CYS A 31 -20.76 14.15 -3.90
CA CYS A 31 -21.70 14.79 -4.80
C CYS A 31 -21.08 16.01 -5.48
N TYR A 32 -20.19 16.69 -4.77
CA TYR A 32 -19.49 17.86 -5.24
C TYR A 32 -18.13 17.99 -4.54
N ALA A 33 -17.12 18.38 -5.27
CA ALA A 33 -15.84 18.82 -4.72
C ALA A 33 -15.30 19.95 -5.63
N GLY A 34 -15.13 21.15 -5.07
CA GLY A 34 -14.70 22.31 -5.85
C GLY A 34 -14.85 23.62 -5.09
N ARG A 35 -14.74 24.76 -5.82
CA ARG A 35 -14.89 26.08 -5.20
C ARG A 35 -16.22 26.24 -4.48
N GLU A 36 -16.18 26.81 -3.29
CA GLU A 36 -17.38 27.24 -2.58
C GLU A 36 -17.96 28.49 -3.27
N THR A 37 -19.08 28.34 -3.95
CA THR A 37 -19.82 29.45 -4.58
C THR A 37 -21.20 29.56 -3.97
N ALA A 38 -21.86 30.73 -4.16
CA ALA A 38 -23.23 30.91 -3.69
C ALA A 38 -24.20 29.91 -4.31
N GLU A 39 -24.00 29.58 -5.59
CA GLU A 39 -24.78 28.61 -6.32
C GLU A 39 -24.60 27.19 -5.77
N ALA A 40 -23.36 26.81 -5.46
CA ALA A 40 -23.05 25.49 -4.87
C ALA A 40 -23.66 25.37 -3.46
N LEU A 41 -23.56 26.40 -2.64
CA LEU A 41 -24.18 26.42 -1.32
C LEU A 41 -25.71 26.36 -1.36
N GLU A 42 -26.33 27.05 -2.33
CA GLU A 42 -27.78 27.00 -2.51
C GLU A 42 -28.26 25.62 -3.00
N MET A 43 -27.49 24.93 -3.84
CA MET A 43 -27.79 23.57 -4.32
C MET A 43 -27.92 22.57 -3.16
N TYR A 44 -27.11 22.73 -2.12
CA TYR A 44 -27.07 21.83 -0.96
C TYR A 44 -27.69 22.46 0.30
N ARG A 45 -28.60 23.41 0.12
CA ARG A 45 -29.29 24.11 1.21
C ARG A 45 -30.03 23.15 2.13
N GLY A 46 -29.77 23.28 3.44
CA GLY A 46 -30.41 22.43 4.45
C GLY A 46 -29.65 21.16 4.82
N TRP A 47 -28.50 20.92 4.16
CA TRP A 47 -27.60 19.85 4.58
C TRP A 47 -26.82 20.26 5.83
N GLU A 48 -26.37 19.28 6.63
CA GLU A 48 -25.46 19.52 7.75
C GLU A 48 -24.17 20.16 7.22
N MET A 49 -23.70 21.22 7.88
CA MET A 49 -22.50 21.94 7.45
C MET A 49 -21.41 21.88 8.50
N GLU A 50 -20.23 21.52 8.09
CA GLU A 50 -19.00 21.59 8.86
C GLU A 50 -18.08 22.64 8.26
N ASP A 51 -17.62 23.61 9.06
CA ASP A 51 -16.60 24.58 8.66
C ASP A 51 -15.20 23.98 8.92
N ALA A 52 -14.46 23.75 7.87
CA ALA A 52 -13.09 23.22 7.96
C ALA A 52 -12.09 24.26 8.51
N GLY A 53 -12.44 25.55 8.50
CA GLY A 53 -11.57 26.62 9.03
C GLY A 53 -10.27 26.77 8.24
N GLY A 54 -10.28 26.52 6.94
CA GLY A 54 -9.10 26.59 6.06
C GLY A 54 -8.22 25.33 6.10
N ARG A 55 -8.61 24.27 6.80
CA ARG A 55 -7.91 22.97 6.81
C ARG A 55 -8.00 22.31 5.43
N THR A 56 -7.07 21.40 5.15
CA THR A 56 -7.06 20.64 3.90
C THR A 56 -8.03 19.48 3.95
N VAL A 57 -8.85 19.35 2.87
CA VAL A 57 -9.59 18.13 2.55
C VAL A 57 -8.89 17.46 1.38
N MET A 58 -8.56 16.18 1.52
CA MET A 58 -7.90 15.37 0.49
C MET A 58 -8.46 13.96 0.47
N PRO A 59 -8.25 13.16 -0.62
CA PRO A 59 -8.62 11.77 -0.63
C PRO A 59 -7.94 11.00 0.49
N GLY A 60 -8.57 9.95 1.00
CA GLY A 60 -7.94 8.98 1.87
C GLY A 60 -6.75 8.33 1.19
N MET A 61 -5.64 8.20 1.92
CA MET A 61 -4.43 7.59 1.40
C MET A 61 -4.59 6.08 1.23
N ILE A 62 -3.87 5.53 0.26
CA ILE A 62 -3.82 4.12 -0.09
C ILE A 62 -2.38 3.64 0.04
N ASP A 63 -2.15 2.59 0.84
CA ASP A 63 -0.86 1.90 0.88
C ASP A 63 -0.96 0.59 0.10
N ALA A 64 -0.19 0.50 -0.97
CA ALA A 64 -0.24 -0.64 -1.89
C ALA A 64 0.67 -1.81 -1.49
N HIS A 65 1.34 -1.76 -0.32
CA HIS A 65 2.21 -2.84 0.14
C HIS A 65 2.37 -2.86 1.65
N VAL A 66 1.60 -3.69 2.33
CA VAL A 66 1.69 -3.90 3.78
C VAL A 66 1.67 -5.39 4.15
N HIS A 67 2.09 -5.70 5.38
CA HIS A 67 2.03 -7.03 5.98
C HIS A 67 1.41 -6.98 7.37
N LEU A 68 0.12 -7.29 7.49
CA LEU A 68 -0.60 -7.24 8.77
C LEU A 68 -0.11 -8.29 9.79
N CYS A 69 0.51 -9.38 9.31
CA CYS A 69 1.10 -10.39 10.19
C CYS A 69 2.46 -9.97 10.78
N MET A 70 3.07 -8.90 10.28
CA MET A 70 4.38 -8.39 10.72
C MET A 70 4.21 -7.14 11.58
N ASN A 71 5.11 -6.93 12.55
CA ASN A 71 4.97 -5.91 13.60
C ASN A 71 6.00 -4.77 13.57
N GLY A 72 6.92 -4.77 12.58
CA GLY A 72 7.98 -3.75 12.49
C GLY A 72 9.16 -3.94 13.45
N GLU A 73 9.06 -4.88 14.39
CA GLU A 73 10.15 -5.14 15.31
C GLU A 73 11.40 -5.73 14.61
N PRO A 74 12.62 -5.50 15.15
CA PRO A 74 13.83 -6.03 14.53
C PRO A 74 13.84 -7.54 14.37
N ASP A 75 13.25 -8.29 15.32
CA ASP A 75 13.08 -9.75 15.27
C ASP A 75 11.65 -10.16 14.91
N ASN A 76 11.22 -9.76 13.73
CA ASN A 76 9.90 -10.10 13.18
C ASN A 76 9.67 -11.61 13.06
N PHE A 77 10.72 -12.37 12.69
CA PHE A 77 10.61 -13.80 12.43
C PHE A 77 10.17 -14.56 13.65
N ARG A 78 10.79 -14.27 14.80
CA ARG A 78 10.44 -14.91 16.06
C ARG A 78 8.98 -14.68 16.40
N ASN A 79 8.52 -13.44 16.29
CA ASN A 79 7.13 -13.09 16.60
C ASN A 79 6.15 -13.83 15.68
N MET A 80 6.41 -13.86 14.38
CA MET A 80 5.58 -14.58 13.42
C MET A 80 5.52 -16.08 13.67
N ILE A 81 6.63 -16.72 14.08
CA ILE A 81 6.65 -18.15 14.39
C ILE A 81 5.87 -18.45 15.68
N MET A 82 6.01 -17.61 16.69
CA MET A 82 5.41 -17.81 18.02
C MET A 82 3.91 -17.50 18.07
N GLU A 83 3.41 -16.67 17.18
CA GLU A 83 1.98 -16.32 17.13
C GLU A 83 1.17 -17.44 16.47
N ASN A 84 0.11 -17.90 17.14
CA ASN A 84 -0.91 -18.74 16.49
C ASN A 84 -1.86 -17.88 15.64
N ALA A 85 -2.66 -18.50 14.77
CA ALA A 85 -3.53 -17.79 13.84
C ALA A 85 -4.50 -16.83 14.54
N GLY A 86 -5.10 -17.22 15.67
CA GLY A 86 -6.02 -16.36 16.41
C GLY A 86 -5.37 -15.09 16.95
N LEU A 87 -4.17 -15.20 17.53
CA LEU A 87 -3.41 -14.06 18.03
C LEU A 87 -2.91 -13.18 16.88
N ALA A 88 -2.49 -13.78 15.78
CA ALA A 88 -2.06 -13.05 14.58
C ALA A 88 -3.22 -12.19 14.01
N VAL A 89 -4.46 -12.70 13.97
CA VAL A 89 -5.65 -11.92 13.58
C VAL A 89 -5.84 -10.73 14.52
N ILE A 90 -5.82 -10.94 15.86
CA ILE A 90 -6.02 -9.87 16.84
C ILE A 90 -4.96 -8.76 16.66
N HIS A 91 -3.69 -9.13 16.53
CA HIS A 91 -2.62 -8.17 16.29
C HIS A 91 -2.73 -7.50 14.93
N GLY A 92 -3.12 -8.25 13.88
CA GLY A 92 -3.38 -7.70 12.54
C GLY A 92 -4.49 -6.65 12.52
N VAL A 93 -5.58 -6.87 13.28
CA VAL A 93 -6.65 -5.87 13.47
C VAL A 93 -6.09 -4.58 14.05
N LYS A 94 -5.30 -4.67 15.14
CA LYS A 94 -4.68 -3.50 15.75
C LYS A 94 -3.80 -2.74 14.76
N ARG A 95 -2.98 -3.44 13.99
CA ARG A 95 -2.09 -2.85 12.97
C ARG A 95 -2.88 -2.14 11.87
N ALA A 96 -3.91 -2.79 11.33
CA ALA A 96 -4.80 -2.17 10.35
C ALA A 96 -5.49 -0.89 10.88
N GLN A 97 -5.86 -0.88 12.16
CA GLN A 97 -6.42 0.31 12.81
C GLN A 97 -5.40 1.42 12.99
N GLU A 98 -4.12 1.11 13.23
CA GLU A 98 -3.05 2.13 13.27
C GLU A 98 -2.85 2.77 11.90
N ASP A 99 -2.91 1.99 10.81
CA ASP A 99 -2.84 2.52 9.44
C ASP A 99 -4.03 3.43 9.14
N LEU A 100 -5.25 3.03 9.53
CA LEU A 100 -6.45 3.86 9.39
C LEU A 100 -6.35 5.18 10.15
N LYS A 101 -5.85 5.15 11.39
CA LYS A 101 -5.64 6.35 12.22
C LYS A 101 -4.59 7.29 11.62
N ALA A 102 -3.66 6.76 10.83
CA ALA A 102 -2.66 7.51 10.08
C ALA A 102 -3.18 8.03 8.72
N GLY A 103 -4.49 7.84 8.41
CA GLY A 103 -5.12 8.36 7.21
C GLY A 103 -5.10 7.40 6.02
N PHE A 104 -4.63 6.16 6.18
CA PHE A 104 -4.69 5.15 5.13
C PHE A 104 -6.06 4.46 5.17
N THR A 105 -6.96 4.92 4.31
CA THR A 105 -8.33 4.39 4.23
C THR A 105 -8.41 3.08 3.47
N THR A 106 -7.38 2.77 2.67
CA THR A 106 -7.23 1.51 1.93
C THR A 106 -5.79 1.00 2.05
N ILE A 107 -5.64 -0.30 2.27
CA ILE A 107 -4.35 -1.00 2.29
C ILE A 107 -4.41 -2.27 1.43
N ARG A 108 -3.30 -2.61 0.75
CA ARG A 108 -3.14 -3.88 0.06
C ARG A 108 -2.11 -4.74 0.77
N CYS A 109 -2.53 -5.93 1.21
CA CYS A 109 -1.63 -6.93 1.77
C CYS A 109 -0.83 -7.65 0.67
N CYS A 110 0.43 -7.96 0.95
CA CYS A 110 1.37 -8.56 0.00
C CYS A 110 2.00 -9.87 0.48
N GLY A 111 1.21 -10.72 1.08
CA GLY A 111 1.61 -12.01 1.63
C GLY A 111 1.37 -12.04 3.13
N GLU A 112 0.47 -12.92 3.55
CA GLU A 112 0.03 -13.00 4.95
C GLU A 112 0.06 -14.43 5.48
N LYS A 113 0.63 -14.58 6.66
CA LYS A 113 0.59 -15.81 7.42
C LYS A 113 -0.88 -16.18 7.71
N GLY A 114 -1.24 -17.46 7.51
CA GLY A 114 -2.59 -17.94 7.82
C GLY A 114 -3.70 -17.27 7.03
N GLU A 115 -3.36 -16.46 6.01
CA GLU A 115 -4.35 -15.68 5.24
C GLU A 115 -5.20 -14.77 6.14
N ILE A 116 -4.61 -14.22 7.21
CA ILE A 116 -5.32 -13.40 8.22
C ILE A 116 -5.94 -12.13 7.64
N ASP A 117 -5.37 -11.60 6.57
CA ASP A 117 -5.88 -10.44 5.83
C ASP A 117 -7.30 -10.66 5.31
N MET A 118 -7.60 -11.88 4.85
CA MET A 118 -8.93 -12.25 4.35
C MET A 118 -9.97 -12.25 5.47
N ASP A 119 -9.59 -12.78 6.64
CA ASP A 119 -10.48 -12.85 7.80
C ASP A 119 -10.70 -11.45 8.41
N ILE A 120 -9.64 -10.62 8.51
CA ILE A 120 -9.74 -9.23 8.98
C ILE A 120 -10.57 -8.39 8.00
N ARG A 121 -10.35 -8.52 6.68
CA ARG A 121 -11.16 -7.87 5.65
C ARG A 121 -12.64 -8.20 5.82
N GLN A 122 -12.97 -9.47 5.99
CA GLN A 122 -14.36 -9.89 6.18
C GLN A 122 -14.96 -9.23 7.43
N ALA A 123 -14.26 -9.24 8.55
CA ALA A 123 -14.73 -8.62 9.78
C ALA A 123 -14.95 -7.10 9.64
N VAL A 124 -14.10 -6.42 8.85
CA VAL A 124 -14.27 -5.00 8.52
C VAL A 124 -15.48 -4.77 7.60
N GLN A 125 -15.68 -5.62 6.59
CA GLN A 125 -16.81 -5.52 5.66
C GLN A 125 -18.16 -5.79 6.34
N GLU A 126 -18.20 -6.70 7.31
CA GLU A 126 -19.38 -7.01 8.11
C GLU A 126 -19.67 -5.95 9.21
N GLY A 127 -18.75 -4.97 9.39
CA GLY A 127 -18.85 -3.97 10.44
C GLY A 127 -18.59 -4.52 11.85
N THR A 128 -18.04 -5.72 11.98
CA THR A 128 -17.68 -6.33 13.27
C THR A 128 -16.55 -5.53 13.94
N ILE A 129 -15.63 -5.02 13.14
CA ILE A 129 -14.53 -4.16 13.58
C ILE A 129 -14.38 -2.95 12.65
N ALA A 130 -13.93 -1.82 13.19
CA ALA A 130 -13.48 -0.70 12.37
C ALA A 130 -12.08 -0.95 11.82
N GLY A 131 -11.85 -0.60 10.55
CA GLY A 131 -10.56 -0.77 9.88
C GLY A 131 -10.55 -0.13 8.49
N PRO A 132 -9.41 -0.07 7.80
CA PRO A 132 -9.33 0.39 6.42
C PRO A 132 -10.01 -0.61 5.47
N ARG A 133 -10.24 -0.22 4.22
CA ARG A 133 -10.53 -1.17 3.14
C ARG A 133 -9.28 -2.01 2.90
N ILE A 134 -9.39 -3.32 3.07
CA ILE A 134 -8.28 -4.26 2.92
C ILE A 134 -8.42 -4.97 1.57
N LEU A 135 -7.37 -4.87 0.74
CA LEU A 135 -7.22 -5.65 -0.47
C LEU A 135 -6.32 -6.84 -0.15
N ALA A 136 -6.94 -7.98 0.07
CA ALA A 136 -6.27 -9.17 0.60
C ALA A 136 -5.57 -9.97 -0.49
N SER A 137 -4.39 -10.52 -0.18
CA SER A 137 -3.63 -11.45 -1.03
C SER A 137 -3.67 -12.89 -0.53
N GLY A 138 -3.81 -13.07 0.79
CA GLY A 138 -3.44 -14.31 1.46
C GLY A 138 -1.94 -14.59 1.33
N LYS A 139 -1.55 -15.86 1.20
CA LYS A 139 -0.14 -16.22 1.00
C LYS A 139 0.35 -15.84 -0.40
N ALA A 140 1.56 -15.30 -0.48
CA ALA A 140 2.26 -15.12 -1.74
C ALA A 140 2.61 -16.47 -2.39
N LEU A 141 2.92 -16.48 -3.68
CA LEU A 141 3.36 -17.67 -4.42
C LEU A 141 4.87 -17.61 -4.63
N THR A 142 5.57 -18.70 -4.26
CA THR A 142 7.03 -18.81 -4.34
C THR A 142 7.45 -20.20 -4.80
N ILE A 143 8.71 -20.34 -5.22
CA ILE A 143 9.30 -21.65 -5.55
C ILE A 143 9.86 -22.33 -4.30
N THR A 144 10.16 -23.63 -4.39
CA THR A 144 10.93 -24.36 -3.37
C THR A 144 12.27 -23.68 -3.12
N GLY A 145 12.54 -23.34 -1.85
CA GLY A 145 13.73 -22.58 -1.43
C GLY A 145 13.73 -21.11 -1.84
N GLY A 146 12.58 -20.58 -2.30
CA GLY A 146 12.40 -19.20 -2.73
C GLY A 146 12.17 -18.22 -1.59
N HIS A 147 11.97 -16.94 -1.97
CA HIS A 147 11.64 -15.89 -1.01
C HIS A 147 10.29 -16.18 -0.34
N GLY A 148 10.29 -16.21 1.00
CA GLY A 148 9.12 -16.61 1.79
C GLY A 148 9.04 -18.12 2.07
N ASP A 149 9.89 -18.97 1.48
CA ASP A 149 10.11 -20.36 1.93
C ASP A 149 11.32 -20.38 2.89
N MET A 150 11.06 -20.11 4.17
CA MET A 150 12.09 -19.67 5.13
C MET A 150 12.85 -20.80 5.81
N PHE A 151 12.31 -22.03 5.79
CA PHE A 151 12.84 -23.10 6.62
C PHE A 151 13.63 -24.11 5.78
N SER A 152 14.95 -24.06 5.87
CA SER A 152 15.85 -25.03 5.23
C SER A 152 15.85 -26.41 5.93
N HIS A 153 15.25 -26.54 7.13
CA HIS A 153 15.25 -27.77 7.88
C HIS A 153 13.91 -28.48 7.75
N SER A 154 13.90 -29.67 7.16
CA SER A 154 12.70 -30.47 6.88
C SER A 154 11.84 -30.85 8.11
N ALA A 155 12.36 -30.66 9.32
CA ALA A 155 11.62 -30.88 10.57
C ALA A 155 10.85 -29.63 11.04
N MET A 156 10.99 -28.49 10.37
CA MET A 156 10.33 -27.24 10.73
C MET A 156 9.34 -26.86 9.60
N GLU A 157 8.11 -27.27 9.76
CA GLU A 157 7.00 -26.73 8.97
C GLU A 157 6.32 -25.62 9.79
N ALA A 158 6.39 -24.39 9.31
CA ALA A 158 5.64 -23.29 9.90
C ALA A 158 4.72 -22.67 8.85
N ASP A 159 3.56 -22.25 9.31
CA ASP A 159 2.67 -21.43 8.50
C ASP A 159 3.33 -20.06 8.28
N TRP A 160 3.62 -19.70 7.02
CA TRP A 160 4.36 -18.52 6.65
C TRP A 160 3.63 -17.68 5.61
N ILE A 161 4.24 -16.56 5.17
CA ILE A 161 3.65 -15.58 4.26
C ILE A 161 3.53 -16.07 2.81
N ALA A 162 4.16 -17.19 2.44
CA ALA A 162 4.15 -17.72 1.08
C ALA A 162 3.74 -19.20 1.05
N GLU A 163 3.23 -19.64 -0.09
CA GLU A 163 2.93 -21.01 -0.45
C GLU A 163 3.87 -21.43 -1.59
N VAL A 164 4.55 -22.57 -1.41
CA VAL A 164 5.45 -23.14 -2.41
C VAL A 164 4.65 -23.72 -3.56
N CYS A 165 5.04 -23.38 -4.80
CA CYS A 165 4.45 -23.91 -6.03
C CYS A 165 5.49 -23.86 -7.15
N ASP A 166 5.90 -25.04 -7.64
CA ASP A 166 6.88 -25.21 -8.70
C ASP A 166 6.18 -25.57 -10.02
N GLY A 167 6.52 -24.83 -11.08
CA GLY A 167 5.94 -25.04 -12.40
C GLY A 167 4.57 -24.40 -12.61
N GLU A 168 4.22 -24.18 -13.87
CA GLU A 168 3.01 -23.46 -14.30
C GLU A 168 1.72 -24.01 -13.71
N ASP A 169 1.59 -25.34 -13.64
CA ASP A 169 0.36 -25.98 -13.20
C ASP A 169 0.12 -25.80 -11.68
N GLU A 170 1.19 -25.84 -10.87
CA GLU A 170 1.08 -25.61 -9.44
C GLU A 170 0.84 -24.12 -9.13
N VAL A 171 1.55 -23.21 -9.80
CA VAL A 171 1.32 -21.75 -9.70
C VAL A 171 -0.13 -21.44 -10.06
N ARG A 172 -0.65 -21.98 -11.16
CA ARG A 172 -2.05 -21.82 -11.58
C ARG A 172 -3.02 -22.35 -10.52
N LYS A 173 -2.74 -23.51 -9.95
CA LYS A 173 -3.55 -24.12 -8.89
C LYS A 173 -3.55 -23.24 -7.62
N CYS A 174 -2.40 -22.72 -7.22
CA CYS A 174 -2.27 -21.84 -6.07
C CYS A 174 -2.96 -20.50 -6.30
N ALA A 175 -2.84 -19.90 -7.50
CA ALA A 175 -3.61 -18.71 -7.87
C ALA A 175 -5.13 -18.95 -7.74
N ARG A 176 -5.63 -20.07 -8.25
CA ARG A 176 -7.05 -20.45 -8.10
C ARG A 176 -7.48 -20.67 -6.64
N LYS A 177 -6.58 -21.15 -5.76
CA LYS A 177 -6.87 -21.22 -4.31
C LYS A 177 -7.09 -19.82 -3.73
N ARG A 178 -6.26 -18.82 -4.10
CA ARG A 178 -6.43 -17.42 -3.67
C ARG A 178 -7.75 -16.85 -4.17
N ILE A 179 -8.06 -17.05 -5.46
CA ILE A 179 -9.34 -16.64 -6.07
C ILE A 179 -10.54 -17.29 -5.37
N LYS A 180 -10.47 -18.59 -5.06
CA LYS A 180 -11.50 -19.30 -4.29
C LYS A 180 -11.74 -18.65 -2.92
N ARG A 181 -10.68 -18.14 -2.26
CA ARG A 181 -10.72 -17.40 -1.00
C ARG A 181 -11.09 -15.92 -1.18
N ARG A 182 -11.41 -15.50 -2.43
CA ARG A 182 -11.77 -14.14 -2.81
C ARG A 182 -10.64 -13.14 -2.57
N ALA A 183 -9.40 -13.53 -2.89
CA ALA A 183 -8.28 -12.60 -2.90
C ALA A 183 -8.55 -11.43 -3.86
N ASP A 184 -8.12 -10.23 -3.49
CA ASP A 184 -8.21 -9.03 -4.31
C ASP A 184 -6.96 -8.86 -5.19
N ASN A 185 -5.88 -9.57 -4.85
CA ASN A 185 -4.67 -9.62 -5.66
C ASN A 185 -3.93 -10.96 -5.50
N ILE A 186 -3.07 -11.29 -6.48
CA ILE A 186 -2.13 -12.42 -6.41
C ILE A 186 -0.72 -11.86 -6.22
N LYS A 187 -0.07 -12.17 -5.12
CA LYS A 187 1.32 -11.81 -4.84
C LYS A 187 2.25 -12.94 -5.28
N LEU A 188 3.30 -12.58 -6.03
CA LEU A 188 4.33 -13.46 -6.57
C LEU A 188 5.70 -13.09 -6.01
N MET A 189 6.59 -14.06 -5.84
CA MET A 189 7.99 -13.85 -5.51
C MET A 189 8.83 -14.11 -6.75
N ALA A 190 9.13 -13.04 -7.51
CA ALA A 190 9.91 -13.14 -8.75
C ALA A 190 11.41 -13.28 -8.51
N THR A 191 11.89 -12.85 -7.32
CA THR A 191 13.31 -12.92 -6.93
C THR A 191 13.45 -13.38 -5.49
N GLY A 192 14.69 -13.66 -5.08
CA GLY A 192 15.05 -13.69 -3.67
C GLY A 192 14.76 -12.37 -2.97
N GLY A 193 14.96 -12.31 -1.67
CA GLY A 193 14.67 -11.10 -0.86
C GLY A 193 15.66 -10.91 0.28
N GLY A 194 15.67 -9.69 0.83
CA GLY A 194 16.56 -9.31 1.92
C GLY A 194 16.36 -10.10 3.21
N MET A 195 15.14 -10.58 3.44
CA MET A 195 14.75 -11.30 4.66
C MET A 195 14.83 -12.83 4.52
N SER A 196 15.08 -13.37 3.33
CA SER A 196 15.19 -14.82 3.10
C SER A 196 16.63 -15.30 3.02
N PRO A 197 16.91 -16.58 3.34
CA PRO A 197 18.19 -17.19 3.03
C PRO A 197 18.52 -17.12 1.54
N GLY A 198 19.79 -16.98 1.20
CA GLY A 198 20.25 -16.94 -0.18
C GLY A 198 20.34 -15.55 -0.80
N PRO A 199 20.74 -15.48 -2.09
CA PRO A 199 20.94 -14.21 -2.77
C PRO A 199 19.61 -13.53 -3.12
N ALA A 200 19.45 -12.26 -2.74
CA ALA A 200 18.23 -11.49 -3.00
C ALA A 200 17.98 -11.20 -4.51
N THR A 201 19.04 -11.23 -5.33
CA THR A 201 19.00 -10.85 -6.74
C THR A 201 18.71 -11.99 -7.71
N VAL A 202 18.65 -13.23 -7.23
CA VAL A 202 18.42 -14.40 -8.08
C VAL A 202 16.94 -14.46 -8.50
N ALA A 203 16.70 -14.59 -9.82
CA ALA A 203 15.36 -14.83 -10.35
C ALA A 203 14.82 -16.19 -9.86
N GLN A 204 13.55 -16.22 -9.49
CA GLN A 204 12.88 -17.40 -8.94
C GLN A 204 11.76 -17.89 -9.86
N LEU A 205 10.55 -17.34 -9.75
CA LEU A 205 9.50 -17.66 -10.71
C LEU A 205 9.91 -17.18 -12.11
N ASN A 206 9.80 -18.05 -13.11
CA ASN A 206 10.05 -17.69 -14.49
C ASN A 206 8.82 -17.04 -15.16
N ILE A 207 8.99 -16.56 -16.40
CA ILE A 207 7.92 -15.86 -17.14
C ILE A 207 6.65 -16.72 -17.26
N ALA A 208 6.80 -18.01 -17.61
CA ALA A 208 5.65 -18.89 -17.84
C ALA A 208 4.88 -19.19 -16.54
N GLU A 209 5.59 -19.40 -15.44
CA GLU A 209 4.99 -19.58 -14.11
C GLU A 209 4.22 -18.33 -13.67
N MET A 210 4.82 -17.14 -13.76
CA MET A 210 4.13 -15.89 -13.40
C MET A 210 2.95 -15.61 -14.33
N ALA A 211 3.11 -15.85 -15.65
CA ALA A 211 2.02 -15.67 -16.61
C ALA A 211 0.83 -16.60 -16.32
N ALA A 212 1.07 -17.80 -15.76
CA ALA A 212 -0.02 -18.69 -15.33
C ALA A 212 -0.88 -18.07 -14.23
N ALA A 213 -0.27 -17.39 -13.27
CA ALA A 213 -1.00 -16.64 -12.21
C ALA A 213 -1.69 -15.39 -12.77
N VAL A 214 -0.99 -14.61 -13.63
CA VAL A 214 -1.53 -13.40 -14.27
C VAL A 214 -2.80 -13.73 -15.07
N GLN A 215 -2.79 -14.81 -15.86
CA GLN A 215 -3.95 -15.25 -16.64
C GLN A 215 -5.17 -15.54 -15.75
N GLU A 216 -4.98 -16.19 -14.61
CA GLU A 216 -6.07 -16.45 -13.68
C GLU A 216 -6.57 -15.17 -12.99
N ALA A 217 -5.66 -14.25 -12.62
CA ALA A 217 -6.00 -12.95 -12.04
C ALA A 217 -6.82 -12.09 -13.01
N VAL A 218 -6.37 -11.94 -14.25
CA VAL A 218 -7.05 -11.15 -15.29
C VAL A 218 -8.46 -11.67 -15.57
N LYS A 219 -8.67 -12.99 -15.65
CA LYS A 219 -10.00 -13.57 -15.83
C LYS A 219 -10.98 -13.22 -14.71
N ASN A 220 -10.46 -12.92 -13.53
CA ASN A 220 -11.27 -12.60 -12.35
C ASN A 220 -11.26 -11.11 -11.99
N GLY A 221 -10.66 -10.25 -12.83
CA GLY A 221 -10.64 -8.81 -12.62
C GLY A 221 -9.85 -8.38 -11.38
N ILE A 222 -8.86 -9.19 -10.94
CA ILE A 222 -7.99 -8.88 -9.80
C ILE A 222 -6.58 -8.58 -10.24
N CYS A 223 -5.85 -7.77 -9.46
CA CYS A 223 -4.50 -7.38 -9.83
C CYS A 223 -3.44 -8.43 -9.44
N THR A 224 -2.22 -8.24 -9.95
CA THR A 224 -1.05 -9.04 -9.59
C THR A 224 0.08 -8.15 -9.14
N ALA A 225 0.85 -8.62 -8.16
CA ALA A 225 2.01 -7.95 -7.60
C ALA A 225 3.21 -8.90 -7.57
N ALA A 226 4.41 -8.42 -7.86
CA ALA A 226 5.61 -9.24 -7.78
C ALA A 226 6.70 -8.56 -6.93
N HIS A 227 7.21 -9.29 -5.94
CA HIS A 227 8.45 -8.93 -5.25
C HIS A 227 9.61 -9.04 -6.23
N CYS A 228 10.32 -7.96 -6.46
CA CYS A 228 11.35 -7.83 -7.52
C CYS A 228 12.54 -7.05 -6.99
N ILE A 229 13.65 -7.76 -6.72
CA ILE A 229 14.94 -7.15 -6.34
C ILE A 229 15.91 -7.19 -7.51
N GLY A 230 16.23 -8.38 -8.01
CA GLY A 230 17.22 -8.58 -9.07
C GLY A 230 16.68 -8.32 -10.47
N GLU A 231 17.56 -7.89 -11.37
CA GLU A 231 17.27 -7.45 -12.74
C GLU A 231 16.48 -8.47 -13.56
N GLU A 232 16.92 -9.73 -13.60
CA GLU A 232 16.28 -10.78 -14.38
C GLU A 232 14.84 -11.06 -13.92
N GLY A 233 14.61 -11.15 -12.60
CA GLY A 233 13.27 -11.37 -12.06
C GLY A 233 12.33 -10.19 -12.27
N CYS A 234 12.84 -8.96 -12.20
CA CYS A 234 12.08 -7.76 -12.56
C CYS A 234 11.63 -7.81 -14.02
N PHE A 235 12.55 -8.11 -14.94
CA PHE A 235 12.25 -8.26 -16.37
C PHE A 235 11.22 -9.37 -16.62
N ASN A 236 11.41 -10.53 -16.00
CA ASN A 236 10.51 -11.68 -16.15
C ASN A 236 9.09 -11.35 -15.66
N ALA A 237 8.95 -10.62 -14.53
CA ALA A 237 7.66 -10.21 -14.02
C ALA A 237 6.93 -9.23 -14.97
N VAL A 238 7.64 -8.26 -15.52
CA VAL A 238 7.11 -7.32 -16.51
C VAL A 238 6.70 -8.06 -17.80
N GLU A 239 7.52 -8.98 -18.28
CA GLU A 239 7.19 -9.77 -19.47
C GLU A 239 6.02 -10.71 -19.25
N ALA A 240 5.88 -11.30 -18.08
CA ALA A 240 4.72 -12.12 -17.69
C ALA A 240 3.41 -11.32 -17.58
N GLY A 241 3.46 -9.99 -17.60
CA GLY A 241 2.29 -9.11 -17.50
C GLY A 241 1.84 -8.84 -16.07
N VAL A 242 2.72 -8.95 -15.08
CA VAL A 242 2.44 -8.55 -13.70
C VAL A 242 2.14 -7.06 -13.66
N ARG A 243 1.10 -6.68 -12.91
CA ARG A 243 0.61 -5.30 -12.92
C ARG A 243 1.45 -4.35 -12.08
N THR A 244 1.91 -4.78 -10.90
CA THR A 244 2.74 -3.95 -10.02
C THR A 244 4.05 -4.65 -9.68
N ILE A 245 5.15 -3.94 -9.87
CA ILE A 245 6.48 -4.35 -9.44
C ILE A 245 6.74 -3.73 -8.07
N GLU A 246 6.95 -4.58 -7.09
CA GLU A 246 7.27 -4.18 -5.73
C GLU A 246 8.78 -4.04 -5.58
N HIS A 247 9.24 -2.95 -4.97
CA HIS A 247 10.64 -2.56 -4.82
C HIS A 247 11.31 -2.15 -6.13
N GLY A 248 11.56 -3.06 -7.06
CA GLY A 248 12.24 -2.72 -8.32
C GLY A 248 13.69 -2.27 -8.13
N THR A 249 14.41 -2.87 -7.17
CA THR A 249 15.71 -2.35 -6.70
C THR A 249 16.77 -2.29 -7.79
N PHE A 250 16.94 -3.36 -8.57
CA PHE A 250 17.93 -3.43 -9.66
C PHE A 250 17.25 -3.43 -11.03
N LEU A 251 16.40 -2.44 -11.29
CA LEU A 251 15.83 -2.24 -12.62
C LEU A 251 16.91 -1.80 -13.61
N ASN A 252 16.94 -2.41 -14.80
CA ASN A 252 17.75 -1.91 -15.91
C ASN A 252 16.90 -1.06 -16.87
N GLU A 253 17.56 -0.40 -17.81
CA GLU A 253 16.92 0.52 -18.77
C GLU A 253 15.89 -0.19 -19.65
N GLU A 254 16.17 -1.44 -20.05
CA GLU A 254 15.24 -2.24 -20.87
C GLU A 254 13.97 -2.57 -20.07
N THR A 255 14.10 -3.01 -18.82
CA THR A 255 12.95 -3.31 -17.95
C THR A 255 12.11 -2.05 -17.69
N ILE A 256 12.76 -0.90 -17.40
CA ILE A 256 12.06 0.38 -17.22
C ILE A 256 11.29 0.78 -18.48
N ARG A 257 11.92 0.65 -19.66
CA ARG A 257 11.25 0.92 -20.94
C ARG A 257 10.04 0.02 -21.13
N ARG A 258 10.15 -1.28 -20.83
CA ARG A 258 9.05 -2.24 -20.95
C ARG A 258 7.93 -1.95 -19.94
N MET A 259 8.26 -1.51 -18.71
CA MET A 259 7.26 -1.07 -17.73
C MET A 259 6.44 0.11 -18.27
N SER A 260 7.11 1.13 -18.82
CA SER A 260 6.43 2.29 -19.41
C SER A 260 5.54 1.88 -20.59
N GLU A 261 6.02 1.03 -21.51
CA GLU A 261 5.25 0.55 -22.67
C GLU A 261 4.03 -0.30 -22.30
N LYS A 262 4.14 -1.14 -21.26
CA LYS A 262 3.08 -2.03 -20.81
C LYS A 262 2.14 -1.41 -19.78
N GLY A 263 2.46 -0.21 -19.26
CA GLY A 263 1.71 0.43 -18.20
C GLY A 263 1.83 -0.31 -16.84
N THR A 264 2.98 -0.93 -16.60
CA THR A 264 3.29 -1.59 -15.33
C THR A 264 3.66 -0.54 -14.29
N PHE A 265 3.09 -0.63 -13.08
CA PHE A 265 3.35 0.29 -11.98
C PHE A 265 4.57 -0.14 -11.17
N LEU A 266 5.27 0.84 -10.57
CA LEU A 266 6.32 0.61 -9.57
C LEU A 266 5.78 1.01 -8.19
N MET A 267 5.86 0.11 -7.20
CA MET A 267 5.59 0.42 -5.78
C MET A 267 6.92 0.68 -5.08
N SER A 268 7.10 1.90 -4.59
CA SER A 268 8.41 2.46 -4.22
C SER A 268 9.07 1.80 -3.01
N THR A 269 8.33 1.53 -1.94
CA THR A 269 8.79 0.85 -0.72
C THR A 269 10.09 1.40 -0.10
N LEU A 270 10.28 2.71 -0.14
CA LEU A 270 11.48 3.37 0.40
C LEU A 270 11.56 3.26 1.92
N CYS A 271 10.41 3.16 2.59
CA CYS A 271 10.31 2.90 4.03
C CYS A 271 11.06 1.65 4.48
N ALA A 272 11.17 0.62 3.63
CA ALA A 272 11.91 -0.61 3.93
C ALA A 272 13.40 -0.36 4.25
N PHE A 273 13.95 0.79 3.81
CA PHE A 273 15.34 1.18 4.10
C PHE A 273 15.54 1.87 5.44
N ARG A 274 14.50 2.03 6.27
CA ARG A 274 14.63 2.51 7.66
C ARG A 274 15.65 1.72 8.49
N THR A 275 15.87 0.46 8.14
CA THR A 275 16.93 -0.38 8.72
C THR A 275 18.31 0.28 8.66
N ILE A 276 18.61 1.10 7.65
CA ILE A 276 19.88 1.84 7.54
C ILE A 276 20.01 2.81 8.70
N LYS A 277 18.94 3.55 9.00
CA LYS A 277 18.90 4.59 10.03
C LYS A 277 18.96 4.04 11.46
N TYR A 278 18.24 2.96 11.71
CA TYR A 278 18.01 2.46 13.07
C TYR A 278 18.76 1.17 13.40
N GLY A 279 19.18 0.42 12.38
CA GLY A 279 19.75 -0.92 12.57
C GLY A 279 21.06 -0.95 13.36
N ALA A 280 21.92 0.04 13.20
CA ALA A 280 23.20 0.12 13.92
C ALA A 280 22.99 0.20 15.46
N THR A 281 22.03 1.02 15.89
CA THR A 281 21.67 1.17 17.31
C THR A 281 20.91 -0.02 17.86
N ALA A 282 20.24 -0.78 17.02
CA ALA A 282 19.51 -2.00 17.37
C ALA A 282 20.36 -3.27 17.31
N GLY A 283 21.66 -3.15 17.00
CA GLY A 283 22.58 -4.29 16.96
C GLY A 283 22.53 -5.12 15.69
N VAL A 284 21.99 -4.59 14.61
CA VAL A 284 22.07 -5.24 13.29
C VAL A 284 23.53 -5.28 12.84
N PRO A 285 24.05 -6.46 12.39
CA PRO A 285 25.44 -6.59 11.98
C PRO A 285 25.82 -5.60 10.87
N GLU A 286 27.01 -5.01 10.96
CA GLU A 286 27.53 -4.00 10.01
C GLU A 286 27.52 -4.50 8.56
N GLU A 287 27.84 -5.78 8.36
CA GLU A 287 27.81 -6.40 7.02
C GLU A 287 26.40 -6.40 6.41
N HIS A 288 25.38 -6.65 7.24
CA HIS A 288 23.99 -6.58 6.80
C HIS A 288 23.57 -5.15 6.47
N LEU A 289 23.95 -4.18 7.31
CA LEU A 289 23.68 -2.76 7.04
C LEU A 289 24.30 -2.30 5.73
N LYS A 290 25.55 -2.66 5.44
CA LYS A 290 26.23 -2.36 4.17
C LYS A 290 25.49 -2.94 2.96
N LYS A 291 24.92 -4.16 3.09
CA LYS A 291 24.12 -4.78 2.03
C LYS A 291 22.83 -4.01 1.79
N VAL A 292 22.12 -3.62 2.84
CA VAL A 292 20.88 -2.83 2.74
C VAL A 292 21.16 -1.45 2.15
N GLU A 293 22.28 -0.82 2.55
CA GLU A 293 22.71 0.48 2.03
C GLU A 293 23.03 0.43 0.53
N MET A 294 23.70 -0.62 0.07
CA MET A 294 23.93 -0.85 -1.35
C MET A 294 22.60 -1.00 -2.11
N PHE A 295 21.61 -1.74 -1.57
CA PHE A 295 20.30 -1.86 -2.18
C PHE A 295 19.60 -0.51 -2.28
N ALA A 296 19.61 0.30 -1.22
CA ALA A 296 19.00 1.61 -1.21
C ALA A 296 19.58 2.54 -2.28
N GLN A 297 20.91 2.57 -2.45
CA GLN A 297 21.56 3.39 -3.48
C GLN A 297 21.10 3.03 -4.89
N HIS A 298 21.03 1.73 -5.23
CA HIS A 298 20.51 1.29 -6.53
C HIS A 298 19.03 1.63 -6.70
N HIS A 299 18.24 1.44 -5.65
CA HIS A 299 16.81 1.71 -5.65
C HIS A 299 16.52 3.18 -5.95
N TYR A 300 17.18 4.12 -5.27
CA TYR A 300 17.00 5.57 -5.50
C TYR A 300 17.34 5.96 -6.95
N VAL A 301 18.46 5.46 -7.48
CA VAL A 301 18.86 5.74 -8.88
C VAL A 301 17.82 5.20 -9.87
N ASN A 302 17.32 4.00 -9.65
CA ASN A 302 16.36 3.38 -10.56
C ASN A 302 14.96 3.94 -10.44
N LEU A 303 14.56 4.42 -9.25
CA LEU A 303 13.32 5.18 -9.07
C LEU A 303 13.34 6.46 -9.94
N HIS A 304 14.43 7.24 -9.90
CA HIS A 304 14.57 8.42 -10.76
C HIS A 304 14.46 8.08 -12.25
N LYS A 305 15.17 7.04 -12.70
CA LYS A 305 15.09 6.60 -14.11
C LYS A 305 13.67 6.14 -14.49
N ALA A 306 12.97 5.47 -13.59
CA ALA A 306 11.60 5.04 -13.82
C ALA A 306 10.64 6.24 -13.95
N LEU A 307 10.79 7.25 -13.08
CA LEU A 307 10.02 8.50 -13.17
C LEU A 307 10.29 9.26 -14.48
N GLU A 308 11.57 9.42 -14.87
CA GLU A 308 11.98 10.06 -16.13
C GLU A 308 11.43 9.32 -17.36
N ALA A 309 11.31 7.99 -17.30
CA ALA A 309 10.75 7.17 -18.37
C ALA A 309 9.21 7.16 -18.39
N GLY A 310 8.54 7.86 -17.47
CA GLY A 310 7.09 7.93 -17.36
C GLY A 310 6.43 6.69 -16.76
N VAL A 311 7.17 5.87 -16.03
CA VAL A 311 6.59 4.78 -15.25
C VAL A 311 5.77 5.38 -14.11
N LYS A 312 4.54 4.94 -13.94
CA LYS A 312 3.70 5.37 -12.83
C LYS A 312 4.21 4.74 -11.54
N VAL A 313 4.53 5.60 -10.56
CA VAL A 313 5.02 5.18 -9.23
C VAL A 313 3.92 5.38 -8.21
N GLY A 314 3.62 4.33 -7.46
CA GLY A 314 2.67 4.36 -6.35
C GLY A 314 3.35 4.22 -4.99
N VAL A 315 2.64 4.60 -3.94
CA VAL A 315 3.03 4.40 -2.55
C VAL A 315 2.78 2.94 -2.16
N GLY A 316 3.83 2.22 -1.86
CA GLY A 316 3.82 0.99 -1.09
C GLY A 316 4.91 1.12 -0.04
N THR A 317 4.66 0.75 1.19
CA THR A 317 5.61 1.01 2.29
C THR A 317 6.41 -0.20 2.70
N ASP A 318 5.93 -1.41 2.42
CA ASP A 318 6.41 -2.66 3.00
C ASP A 318 6.30 -2.66 4.55
N THR A 319 5.25 -1.96 5.05
CA THR A 319 5.00 -1.82 6.49
C THR A 319 4.79 -3.17 7.15
N GLY A 320 5.38 -3.32 8.33
CA GLY A 320 5.51 -4.54 9.09
C GLY A 320 6.91 -5.13 9.04
N THR A 321 7.73 -4.81 8.03
CA THR A 321 9.15 -5.20 7.96
C THR A 321 9.98 -4.50 9.05
N PRO A 322 11.21 -4.97 9.38
CA PRO A 322 11.99 -4.41 10.48
C PRO A 322 12.13 -2.89 10.45
N PHE A 323 11.84 -2.23 11.58
CA PHE A 323 11.83 -0.77 11.78
C PHE A 323 10.78 0.00 10.99
N ASN A 324 9.84 -0.67 10.36
CA ASN A 324 8.80 -0.09 9.54
C ASN A 324 7.41 -0.39 10.18
N TYR A 325 6.96 0.52 11.04
CA TYR A 325 5.81 0.31 11.91
C TYR A 325 4.49 0.74 11.27
N HIS A 326 3.43 -0.02 11.55
CA HIS A 326 2.07 0.35 11.17
C HIS A 326 1.68 1.70 11.77
N GLY A 327 1.04 2.53 10.97
CA GLY A 327 0.68 3.90 11.32
C GLY A 327 1.79 4.93 11.11
N GLU A 328 2.94 4.53 10.54
CA GLU A 328 4.01 5.43 10.11
C GLU A 328 4.20 5.42 8.59
N ASN A 329 3.23 4.88 7.86
CA ASN A 329 3.24 4.69 6.42
C ASN A 329 3.46 5.99 5.63
N ALA A 330 2.98 7.14 6.14
CA ALA A 330 3.11 8.45 5.48
C ALA A 330 4.58 8.93 5.34
N TYR A 331 5.54 8.28 6.01
CA TYR A 331 6.96 8.52 5.77
C TYR A 331 7.38 8.21 4.34
N GLU A 332 6.69 7.32 3.66
CA GLU A 332 6.95 7.02 2.23
C GLU A 332 6.76 8.26 1.34
N LEU A 333 5.81 9.15 1.67
CA LEU A 333 5.58 10.37 0.91
C LEU A 333 6.76 11.35 1.04
N GLU A 334 7.33 11.48 2.24
CA GLU A 334 8.57 12.25 2.46
C GLU A 334 9.72 11.64 1.65
N CYS A 335 9.91 10.32 1.73
CA CYS A 335 10.93 9.63 0.95
C CYS A 335 10.77 9.86 -0.56
N LEU A 336 9.55 9.85 -1.09
CA LEU A 336 9.28 10.15 -2.50
C LEU A 336 9.62 11.59 -2.85
N THR A 337 9.30 12.56 -1.98
CA THR A 337 9.64 13.97 -2.22
C THR A 337 11.16 14.22 -2.13
N ASP A 338 11.85 13.58 -1.20
CA ASP A 338 13.32 13.62 -1.10
C ASP A 338 13.99 13.00 -2.34
N ASN A 339 13.28 12.14 -3.06
CA ASN A 339 13.73 11.50 -4.29
C ASN A 339 13.11 12.10 -5.58
N GLY A 340 12.67 13.34 -5.53
CA GLY A 340 12.39 14.17 -6.71
C GLY A 340 10.93 14.31 -7.11
N MET A 341 9.98 13.68 -6.43
CA MET A 341 8.56 14.00 -6.62
C MET A 341 8.21 15.34 -5.95
N THR A 342 7.30 16.07 -6.53
CA THR A 342 6.63 17.18 -5.84
C THR A 342 5.68 16.63 -4.76
N PRO A 343 5.32 17.41 -3.73
CA PRO A 343 4.31 16.98 -2.76
C PRO A 343 2.98 16.54 -3.39
N MET A 344 2.55 17.20 -4.46
CA MET A 344 1.33 16.82 -5.18
C MET A 344 1.47 15.45 -5.87
N GLU A 345 2.60 15.19 -6.53
CA GLU A 345 2.87 13.88 -7.14
C GLU A 345 2.92 12.77 -6.09
N ALA A 346 3.54 13.00 -4.93
CA ALA A 346 3.55 12.04 -3.83
C ALA A 346 2.13 11.76 -3.27
N ILE A 347 1.30 12.80 -3.14
CA ILE A 347 -0.12 12.63 -2.75
C ILE A 347 -0.89 11.83 -3.82
N LYS A 348 -0.71 12.14 -5.09
CA LYS A 348 -1.33 11.35 -6.19
C LYS A 348 -0.84 9.90 -6.18
N ALA A 349 0.44 9.66 -5.92
CA ALA A 349 1.00 8.32 -5.77
C ALA A 349 0.30 7.53 -4.65
N ALA A 350 -0.03 8.19 -3.52
CA ALA A 350 -0.74 7.60 -2.40
C ALA A 350 -2.27 7.57 -2.58
N THR A 351 -2.83 8.08 -3.66
CA THR A 351 -4.28 8.20 -3.87
C THR A 351 -4.70 7.68 -5.24
N SER A 352 -4.84 8.54 -6.25
CA SER A 352 -5.35 8.16 -7.57
C SER A 352 -4.47 7.18 -8.33
N VAL A 353 -3.15 7.31 -8.25
CA VAL A 353 -2.22 6.37 -8.91
C VAL A 353 -2.33 4.97 -8.28
N ASN A 354 -2.37 4.90 -6.95
CA ASN A 354 -2.56 3.62 -6.27
C ASN A 354 -3.95 3.02 -6.55
N ALA A 355 -5.00 3.83 -6.59
CA ALA A 355 -6.33 3.36 -6.95
C ALA A 355 -6.35 2.73 -8.36
N GLU A 356 -5.72 3.38 -9.34
CA GLU A 356 -5.54 2.84 -10.70
C GLU A 356 -4.71 1.55 -10.70
N ALA A 357 -3.56 1.54 -9.99
CA ALA A 357 -2.70 0.37 -9.89
C ALA A 357 -3.42 -0.85 -9.33
N LEU A 358 -4.30 -0.63 -8.35
CA LEU A 358 -5.03 -1.66 -7.62
C LEU A 358 -6.40 -2.00 -8.24
N LEU A 359 -6.74 -1.45 -9.40
CA LEU A 359 -8.05 -1.63 -10.07
C LEU A 359 -9.24 -1.20 -9.20
N GLN A 360 -9.06 -0.12 -8.43
CA GLN A 360 -10.08 0.43 -7.55
C GLN A 360 -10.66 1.72 -8.14
N GLU A 361 -11.63 1.59 -9.03
CA GLU A 361 -12.17 2.73 -9.78
C GLU A 361 -12.99 3.71 -8.91
N ASP A 362 -13.50 3.26 -7.78
CA ASP A 362 -14.44 4.03 -6.93
C ASP A 362 -13.76 4.91 -5.87
N ILE A 363 -12.42 4.85 -5.71
CA ILE A 363 -11.66 5.57 -4.67
C ILE A 363 -10.46 6.32 -5.26
N GLY A 364 -9.70 7.00 -4.41
CA GLY A 364 -8.44 7.65 -4.77
C GLY A 364 -8.58 9.07 -5.30
N SER A 365 -9.80 9.57 -5.52
CA SER A 365 -10.06 10.96 -5.88
C SER A 365 -11.40 11.43 -5.31
N LEU A 366 -11.59 12.76 -5.25
CA LEU A 366 -12.84 13.38 -4.77
C LEU A 366 -13.75 13.83 -5.93
N GLU A 367 -13.79 13.06 -7.01
CA GLU A 367 -14.72 13.31 -8.11
C GLU A 367 -16.16 12.95 -7.71
N PRO A 368 -17.17 13.66 -8.23
CA PRO A 368 -18.56 13.27 -8.06
C PRO A 368 -18.84 11.83 -8.47
N GLY A 369 -19.52 11.09 -7.61
CA GLY A 369 -19.82 9.66 -7.77
C GLY A 369 -18.82 8.72 -7.10
N LYS A 370 -17.60 9.16 -6.78
CA LYS A 370 -16.60 8.36 -6.04
C LYS A 370 -17.00 8.18 -4.57
N THR A 371 -16.48 7.16 -3.97
CA THR A 371 -16.60 6.91 -2.52
C THR A 371 -15.93 8.03 -1.75
N ALA A 372 -16.60 8.56 -0.76
CA ALA A 372 -16.09 9.65 0.07
C ALA A 372 -15.13 9.13 1.16
N ASP A 373 -14.00 8.55 0.70
CA ASP A 373 -12.85 8.25 1.53
C ASP A 373 -11.98 9.52 1.55
N MET A 374 -11.95 10.22 2.70
CA MET A 374 -11.36 11.56 2.79
C MET A 374 -10.61 11.76 4.09
N LEU A 375 -9.69 12.70 4.07
CA LEU A 375 -8.99 13.21 5.25
C LEU A 375 -9.31 14.69 5.44
N LEU A 376 -9.48 15.10 6.70
CA LEU A 376 -9.40 16.50 7.11
C LEU A 376 -8.07 16.70 7.85
N VAL A 377 -7.16 17.47 7.25
CA VAL A 377 -5.78 17.65 7.69
C VAL A 377 -5.56 19.07 8.19
N ASP A 378 -4.97 19.23 9.36
CA ASP A 378 -4.59 20.53 9.93
C ASP A 378 -3.27 21.00 9.31
N GLY A 379 -3.35 21.93 8.34
CA GLY A 379 -2.25 22.44 7.54
C GLY A 379 -2.38 22.11 6.06
N ASN A 380 -1.35 22.49 5.28
CA ASN A 380 -1.31 22.26 3.83
C ASN A 380 -0.14 21.32 3.47
N PRO A 381 -0.43 20.04 3.10
CA PRO A 381 0.62 19.07 2.78
C PRO A 381 1.39 19.40 1.48
N LEU A 382 0.91 20.31 0.66
CA LEU A 382 1.67 20.80 -0.50
C LEU A 382 2.82 21.73 -0.12
N LEU A 383 2.74 22.36 1.07
CA LEU A 383 3.81 23.21 1.62
C LEU A 383 4.77 22.41 2.50
N ASP A 384 4.26 21.41 3.18
CA ASP A 384 5.03 20.52 4.06
C ASP A 384 4.38 19.13 4.08
N ILE A 385 4.93 18.21 3.30
CA ILE A 385 4.41 16.84 3.18
C ILE A 385 4.51 16.07 4.51
N THR A 386 5.46 16.44 5.38
CA THR A 386 5.72 15.74 6.65
C THR A 386 4.58 15.87 7.66
N ILE A 387 3.68 16.85 7.48
CA ILE A 387 2.48 16.98 8.33
C ILE A 387 1.59 15.75 8.28
N LEU A 388 1.62 14.97 7.19
CA LEU A 388 0.87 13.72 7.07
C LEU A 388 1.41 12.59 7.94
N GLN A 389 2.63 12.72 8.49
CA GLN A 389 3.21 11.78 9.45
C GLN A 389 2.75 12.07 10.88
N ASP A 390 2.28 13.27 11.15
CA ASP A 390 1.73 13.65 12.45
C ASP A 390 0.25 13.27 12.52
N LYS A 391 -0.04 12.14 13.17
CA LYS A 391 -1.40 11.64 13.33
C LYS A 391 -2.35 12.68 13.95
N GLU A 392 -1.84 13.58 14.82
CA GLU A 392 -2.67 14.60 15.45
C GLU A 392 -3.10 15.70 14.48
N ARG A 393 -2.38 15.90 13.38
CA ARG A 393 -2.78 16.79 12.28
C ARG A 393 -3.82 16.19 11.36
N ILE A 394 -3.97 14.86 11.31
CA ILE A 394 -5.07 14.18 10.62
C ILE A 394 -6.29 14.24 11.51
N ARG A 395 -7.04 15.34 11.46
CA ARG A 395 -8.15 15.62 12.38
C ARG A 395 -9.32 14.65 12.22
N LYS A 396 -9.63 14.30 10.95
CA LYS A 396 -10.68 13.32 10.65
C LYS A 396 -10.25 12.40 9.53
N VAL A 397 -10.68 11.14 9.64
CA VAL A 397 -10.62 10.16 8.57
C VAL A 397 -12.05 9.73 8.27
N TYR A 398 -12.47 9.95 7.04
CA TYR A 398 -13.75 9.48 6.54
C TYR A 398 -13.51 8.23 5.69
N ARG A 399 -14.29 7.21 5.95
CA ARG A 399 -14.36 6.00 5.14
C ARG A 399 -15.81 5.75 4.76
N ASP A 400 -16.07 5.53 3.48
CA ASP A 400 -17.42 5.36 2.94
C ASP A 400 -18.35 6.52 3.39
N GLY A 401 -17.82 7.77 3.44
CA GLY A 401 -18.52 8.98 3.86
C GLY A 401 -18.77 9.14 5.36
N SER A 402 -18.37 8.17 6.17
CA SER A 402 -18.54 8.21 7.63
C SER A 402 -17.23 8.53 8.33
N ALA A 403 -17.23 9.44 9.29
CA ALA A 403 -16.07 9.75 10.10
C ALA A 403 -15.77 8.58 11.05
N VAL A 404 -14.73 7.79 10.70
CA VAL A 404 -14.25 6.64 11.48
C VAL A 404 -13.16 7.02 12.46
N VAL A 405 -12.50 8.17 12.23
CA VAL A 405 -11.65 8.88 13.18
C VAL A 405 -12.12 10.33 13.22
N ASP A 406 -12.37 10.87 14.41
CA ASP A 406 -12.67 12.29 14.63
C ASP A 406 -12.01 12.71 15.95
N ARG A 407 -10.83 13.32 15.84
CA ARG A 407 -10.05 13.75 17.01
C ARG A 407 -10.68 14.91 17.72
N ASP A 408 -11.47 15.73 17.03
CA ASP A 408 -12.19 16.85 17.62
C ASP A 408 -13.33 16.37 18.56
N LYS A 409 -13.89 15.17 18.27
CA LYS A 409 -14.94 14.52 19.06
C LYS A 409 -14.45 13.34 19.90
N GLY A 410 -13.17 12.99 19.82
CA GLY A 410 -12.61 11.82 20.51
C GLY A 410 -13.07 10.47 19.94
N ILE A 411 -13.55 10.43 18.68
CA ILE A 411 -13.94 9.20 17.99
C ILE A 411 -12.69 8.54 17.45
N MET A 412 -12.42 7.31 17.89
CA MET A 412 -11.32 6.47 17.43
C MET A 412 -11.82 5.05 17.19
N PRO A 413 -11.24 4.30 16.24
CA PRO A 413 -11.49 2.87 16.13
C PRO A 413 -11.18 2.22 17.48
N ALA A 414 -12.20 1.65 18.08
CA ALA A 414 -12.04 0.90 19.32
C ALA A 414 -11.73 -0.56 19.01
N PHE A 415 -10.92 -1.18 19.86
CA PHE A 415 -10.72 -2.62 19.90
C PHE A 415 -11.95 -3.26 20.53
#